data_6b0ab104a91171bd37666fd1ce39d479
#
_entry.id   6b0ab104a91171bd37666fd1ce39d479
#
_cell.length_a   1.000
_cell.length_b   1.000
_cell.length_c   1.000
_cell.angle_alpha   90.00
_cell.angle_beta   90.00
_cell.angle_gamma   90.00
#
_symmetry.space_group_name_H-M   'P 1'
#
loop_
_entity.id
_entity.type
_entity.pdbx_description
1 polymer ?
#
loop_
_entity_poly.entity_id
_entity_poly.type
_entity_poly.pdbx_seq_one_letter_code
_entity_poly.pdbx_strand_id
1 'polypeptide(L)'
;MNYFDDIRPVNNDEIAENLQSLLSDSSFVHLIKTYFPMVNLDQIAQASSRFSNLVEFQNMVIRPILEALISTSATSLTVSGEEHISSLPTLFISNHRDIVMDPSLLALSLMRTTGTTCEIAIGDNLLAAEWIRTLVRLNRCFIVKRGLTPRDMAKSFMQLSSYIRYAITEKGVSAWIAQREGRAKDSNDRTQESLIKMFALSGKDDFIENLKSLNLAPLSISYEFDPCDYLKAAEFQLKRDNADYKKSKNDDLLSMQTGITGYKGRIHYAFTPCINSKLDEIAQNCTNKKEQAAAVCAVIDAQIHSAYQLYAINRWAYEQLTGDTQYATVDGADERAMAEKYLRGQLTKINIPNRDEEYLWHKLLEMYANPFINAQDAKRKTQDAKCNA
;
A
#
# COMPACT_ATOMS: atom_id res chain seq x y z
N MET A 1 29.04 -11.18 -6.12
CA MET A 1 27.77 -10.76 -5.49
C MET A 1 27.19 -9.64 -6.35
N ASN A 2 25.97 -9.80 -6.87
CA ASN A 2 25.34 -8.77 -7.70
C ASN A 2 24.99 -7.56 -6.79
N TYR A 3 25.02 -6.33 -7.34
CA TYR A 3 24.75 -5.09 -6.61
C TYR A 3 23.38 -5.08 -5.89
N PHE A 4 22.43 -5.92 -6.32
CA PHE A 4 21.08 -5.99 -5.79
C PHE A 4 20.77 -7.23 -4.95
N ASP A 5 21.72 -8.16 -4.73
CA ASP A 5 21.45 -9.47 -4.09
C ASP A 5 20.83 -9.36 -2.70
N ASP A 6 21.16 -8.30 -1.96
CA ASP A 6 20.67 -8.05 -0.60
C ASP A 6 19.25 -7.46 -0.55
N ILE A 7 18.74 -6.93 -1.67
CA ILE A 7 17.41 -6.31 -1.72
C ILE A 7 16.44 -6.94 -2.73
N ARG A 8 16.90 -7.62 -3.76
CA ARG A 8 16.05 -8.17 -4.83
C ARG A 8 15.11 -9.30 -4.36
N PRO A 9 14.01 -9.57 -5.05
CA PRO A 9 13.27 -10.85 -4.92
C PRO A 9 14.18 -12.07 -5.18
N VAL A 10 13.66 -13.23 -4.87
CA VAL A 10 14.26 -14.51 -5.27
C VAL A 10 14.31 -14.59 -6.80
N ASN A 11 15.41 -15.09 -7.36
CA ASN A 11 15.47 -15.44 -8.79
C ASN A 11 14.75 -16.75 -9.07
N ASN A 12 14.40 -17.02 -10.33
CA ASN A 12 13.64 -18.20 -10.69
C ASN A 12 14.36 -19.52 -10.36
N ASP A 13 15.67 -19.57 -10.52
CA ASP A 13 16.52 -20.71 -10.18
C ASP A 13 16.69 -20.94 -8.65
N GLU A 14 16.39 -19.93 -7.85
CA GLU A 14 16.44 -19.99 -6.38
C GLU A 14 15.11 -20.42 -5.74
N ILE A 15 14.00 -20.55 -6.50
CA ILE A 15 12.65 -20.80 -5.96
C ILE A 15 12.61 -22.10 -5.14
N ALA A 16 13.12 -23.19 -5.69
CA ALA A 16 13.02 -24.51 -5.06
C ALA A 16 13.75 -24.55 -3.70
N GLU A 17 14.95 -23.98 -3.63
CA GLU A 17 15.75 -23.91 -2.40
C GLU A 17 15.06 -23.04 -1.34
N ASN A 18 14.57 -21.87 -1.73
CA ASN A 18 13.87 -20.96 -0.81
C ASN A 18 12.54 -21.55 -0.31
N LEU A 19 11.79 -22.26 -1.15
CA LEU A 19 10.59 -22.98 -0.72
C LEU A 19 10.92 -24.09 0.26
N GLN A 20 11.96 -24.87 0.00
CA GLN A 20 12.39 -25.94 0.91
C GLN A 20 12.81 -25.37 2.26
N SER A 21 13.57 -24.28 2.28
CA SER A 21 13.94 -23.56 3.51
C SER A 21 12.72 -23.09 4.28
N LEU A 22 11.75 -22.46 3.59
CA LEU A 22 10.52 -21.95 4.19
C LEU A 22 9.67 -23.07 4.79
N LEU A 23 9.50 -24.18 4.07
CA LEU A 23 8.70 -25.33 4.50
C LEU A 23 9.38 -26.14 5.63
N SER A 24 10.67 -25.94 5.85
CA SER A 24 11.43 -26.54 6.96
C SER A 24 11.41 -25.67 8.23
N ASP A 25 10.96 -24.41 8.16
CA ASP A 25 10.86 -23.54 9.32
C ASP A 25 9.62 -23.87 10.15
N SER A 26 9.85 -24.28 11.40
CA SER A 26 8.77 -24.73 12.31
C SER A 26 7.78 -23.62 12.64
N SER A 27 8.22 -22.35 12.71
CA SER A 27 7.37 -21.20 13.01
C SER A 27 6.45 -20.88 11.84
N PHE A 28 6.98 -20.93 10.61
CA PHE A 28 6.19 -20.80 9.39
C PHE A 28 5.15 -21.92 9.27
N VAL A 29 5.58 -23.18 9.43
CA VAL A 29 4.69 -24.34 9.34
C VAL A 29 3.58 -24.28 10.38
N HIS A 30 3.91 -23.90 11.64
CA HIS A 30 2.92 -23.74 12.70
C HIS A 30 1.90 -22.62 12.35
N LEU A 31 2.38 -21.45 11.87
CA LEU A 31 1.51 -20.35 11.46
C LEU A 31 0.55 -20.78 10.36
N ILE A 32 1.06 -21.42 9.29
CA ILE A 32 0.20 -21.87 8.18
C ILE A 32 -0.84 -22.87 8.65
N LYS A 33 -0.45 -23.89 9.42
CA LYS A 33 -1.39 -24.88 9.95
C LYS A 33 -2.46 -24.29 10.86
N THR A 34 -2.12 -23.24 11.60
CA THR A 34 -3.04 -22.58 12.54
C THR A 34 -4.04 -21.64 11.83
N TYR A 35 -3.55 -20.79 10.92
CA TYR A 35 -4.36 -19.74 10.32
C TYR A 35 -4.86 -20.05 8.90
N PHE A 36 -4.22 -21.01 8.22
CA PHE A 36 -4.52 -21.40 6.85
C PHE A 36 -4.60 -22.91 6.69
N PRO A 37 -5.45 -23.62 7.46
CA PRO A 37 -5.49 -25.08 7.48
C PRO A 37 -5.86 -25.71 6.13
N MET A 38 -6.40 -24.90 5.19
CA MET A 38 -6.68 -25.34 3.81
C MET A 38 -5.42 -25.48 2.96
N VAL A 39 -4.28 -24.91 3.39
CA VAL A 39 -3.03 -24.94 2.63
C VAL A 39 -2.33 -26.28 2.86
N ASN A 40 -2.16 -27.05 1.80
CA ASN A 40 -1.44 -28.33 1.85
C ASN A 40 0.06 -28.11 1.60
N LEU A 41 0.83 -28.04 2.68
CA LEU A 41 2.29 -27.82 2.63
C LEU A 41 3.04 -28.95 1.92
N ASP A 42 2.56 -30.21 2.02
CA ASP A 42 3.21 -31.36 1.37
C ASP A 42 3.04 -31.29 -0.16
N GLN A 43 1.88 -30.84 -0.63
CA GLN A 43 1.68 -30.60 -2.06
C GLN A 43 2.57 -29.47 -2.58
N ILE A 44 2.74 -28.37 -1.81
CA ILE A 44 3.66 -27.29 -2.17
C ILE A 44 5.09 -27.80 -2.21
N ALA A 45 5.51 -28.62 -1.24
CA ALA A 45 6.84 -29.22 -1.21
C ALA A 45 7.10 -30.10 -2.45
N GLN A 46 6.14 -30.95 -2.82
CA GLN A 46 6.23 -31.82 -4.01
C GLN A 46 6.25 -31.03 -5.32
N ALA A 47 5.58 -29.86 -5.36
CA ALA A 47 5.53 -29.01 -6.54
C ALA A 47 6.74 -28.03 -6.62
N SER A 48 7.56 -27.91 -5.58
CA SER A 48 8.59 -26.87 -5.44
C SER A 48 9.58 -26.81 -6.61
N SER A 49 9.99 -27.98 -7.14
CA SER A 49 10.90 -28.09 -8.29
C SER A 49 10.24 -27.87 -9.66
N ARG A 50 8.91 -27.71 -9.70
CA ARG A 50 8.14 -27.54 -10.95
C ARG A 50 7.85 -26.10 -11.28
N PHE A 51 7.98 -25.18 -10.31
CA PHE A 51 7.77 -23.76 -10.58
C PHE A 51 8.90 -23.21 -11.45
N SER A 52 8.56 -22.79 -12.65
CA SER A 52 9.52 -22.21 -13.61
C SER A 52 9.80 -20.74 -13.32
N ASN A 53 8.91 -20.05 -12.61
CA ASN A 53 9.04 -18.64 -12.23
C ASN A 53 8.14 -18.26 -11.05
N LEU A 54 8.41 -17.09 -10.45
CA LEU A 54 7.66 -16.59 -9.29
C LEU A 54 6.18 -16.27 -9.58
N VAL A 55 5.84 -15.90 -10.82
CA VAL A 55 4.43 -15.63 -11.19
C VAL A 55 3.62 -16.93 -11.14
N GLU A 56 4.19 -18.04 -11.62
CA GLU A 56 3.58 -19.36 -11.54
C GLU A 56 3.38 -19.78 -10.09
N PHE A 57 4.40 -19.64 -9.24
CA PHE A 57 4.28 -19.87 -7.79
C PHE A 57 3.16 -19.03 -7.17
N GLN A 58 3.12 -17.72 -7.46
CA GLN A 58 2.08 -16.84 -6.94
C GLN A 58 0.68 -17.26 -7.41
N ASN A 59 0.50 -17.61 -8.68
CA ASN A 59 -0.79 -18.06 -9.21
C ASN A 59 -1.25 -19.39 -8.61
N MET A 60 -0.35 -20.35 -8.41
CA MET A 60 -0.70 -21.70 -7.95
C MET A 60 -0.81 -21.80 -6.42
N VAL A 61 -0.05 -21.00 -5.67
CA VAL A 61 0.03 -21.12 -4.21
C VAL A 61 -0.60 -19.90 -3.51
N ILE A 62 -0.20 -18.70 -3.89
CA ILE A 62 -0.56 -17.48 -3.14
C ILE A 62 -1.99 -17.03 -3.50
N ARG A 63 -2.34 -17.05 -4.78
CA ARG A 63 -3.67 -16.63 -5.24
C ARG A 63 -4.83 -17.35 -4.54
N PRO A 64 -4.87 -18.69 -4.44
CA PRO A 64 -5.94 -19.40 -3.72
C PRO A 64 -6.04 -18.99 -2.25
N ILE A 65 -4.91 -18.74 -1.59
CA ILE A 65 -4.88 -18.29 -0.19
C ILE A 65 -5.50 -16.89 -0.07
N LEU A 66 -5.13 -15.96 -0.96
CA LEU A 66 -5.67 -14.61 -0.96
C LEU A 66 -7.17 -14.61 -1.28
N GLU A 67 -7.63 -15.43 -2.23
CA GLU A 67 -9.03 -15.56 -2.56
C GLU A 67 -9.85 -16.11 -1.38
N ALA A 68 -9.34 -17.10 -0.66
CA ALA A 68 -9.95 -17.60 0.55
C ALA A 68 -10.00 -16.56 1.68
N LEU A 69 -8.91 -15.80 1.87
CA LEU A 69 -8.86 -14.70 2.84
C LEU A 69 -9.92 -13.64 2.54
N ILE A 70 -10.02 -13.20 1.29
CA ILE A 70 -11.01 -12.18 0.90
C ILE A 70 -12.42 -12.69 1.09
N SER A 71 -12.71 -13.95 0.76
CA SER A 71 -14.07 -14.51 0.92
C SER A 71 -14.56 -14.51 2.37
N THR A 72 -13.65 -14.46 3.35
CA THR A 72 -13.99 -14.46 4.78
C THR A 72 -13.85 -13.10 5.46
N SER A 73 -12.99 -12.22 4.93
CA SER A 73 -12.65 -10.95 5.57
C SER A 73 -13.15 -9.70 4.84
N ALA A 74 -13.77 -9.85 3.66
CA ALA A 74 -14.32 -8.73 2.89
C ALA A 74 -15.65 -9.11 2.23
N THR A 75 -16.48 -8.12 1.96
CA THR A 75 -17.72 -8.27 1.19
C THR A 75 -17.41 -8.39 -0.30
N SER A 76 -16.46 -7.61 -0.78
CA SER A 76 -16.03 -7.63 -2.18
C SER A 76 -14.63 -7.04 -2.36
N LEU A 77 -13.95 -7.47 -3.41
CA LEU A 77 -12.78 -6.83 -3.98
C LEU A 77 -13.08 -6.47 -5.42
N THR A 78 -13.12 -5.17 -5.72
CA THR A 78 -13.42 -4.62 -7.05
C THR A 78 -12.26 -3.82 -7.59
N VAL A 79 -12.18 -3.72 -8.91
CA VAL A 79 -11.15 -2.98 -9.65
C VAL A 79 -11.82 -2.04 -10.63
N SER A 80 -11.22 -0.88 -10.89
CA SER A 80 -11.58 0.02 -11.98
C SER A 80 -10.35 0.63 -12.63
N GLY A 81 -10.50 1.20 -13.83
CA GLY A 81 -9.39 1.76 -14.60
C GLY A 81 -8.45 0.67 -15.15
N GLU A 82 -8.93 -0.54 -15.38
CA GLU A 82 -8.14 -1.65 -15.92
C GLU A 82 -7.54 -1.29 -17.29
N GLU A 83 -8.21 -0.43 -18.05
CA GLU A 83 -7.72 0.15 -19.31
C GLU A 83 -6.44 0.98 -19.15
N HIS A 84 -6.11 1.41 -17.94
CA HIS A 84 -4.88 2.14 -17.63
C HIS A 84 -3.71 1.22 -17.27
N ILE A 85 -3.95 -0.09 -17.11
CA ILE A 85 -2.88 -1.07 -16.90
C ILE A 85 -2.16 -1.27 -18.24
N SER A 86 -1.01 -0.61 -18.35
CA SER A 86 -0.20 -0.66 -19.57
C SER A 86 0.46 -2.03 -19.77
N SER A 87 0.71 -2.40 -21.02
CA SER A 87 1.62 -3.50 -21.37
C SER A 87 3.09 -3.16 -21.10
N LEU A 88 3.41 -1.87 -20.93
CA LEU A 88 4.74 -1.43 -20.53
C LEU A 88 4.93 -1.59 -19.01
N PRO A 89 6.14 -1.96 -18.58
CA PRO A 89 6.50 -1.97 -17.18
C PRO A 89 6.24 -0.61 -16.53
N THR A 90 5.58 -0.62 -15.38
CA THR A 90 5.01 0.57 -14.74
C THR A 90 5.39 0.60 -13.27
N LEU A 91 5.81 1.76 -12.76
CA LEU A 91 5.95 2.00 -11.33
C LEU A 91 4.60 2.48 -10.78
N PHE A 92 3.86 1.56 -10.14
CA PHE A 92 2.64 1.90 -9.41
C PHE A 92 2.99 2.60 -8.11
N ILE A 93 2.32 3.71 -7.82
CA ILE A 93 2.46 4.46 -6.58
C ILE A 93 1.09 4.68 -5.97
N SER A 94 0.89 4.33 -4.69
CA SER A 94 -0.43 4.41 -4.06
C SER A 94 -0.42 4.97 -2.64
N ASN A 95 -1.58 5.39 -2.17
CA ASN A 95 -1.84 5.49 -0.75
C ASN A 95 -1.70 4.11 -0.07
N HIS A 96 -1.58 4.09 1.26
CA HIS A 96 -1.25 2.86 2.00
C HIS A 96 -2.09 2.73 3.27
N ARG A 97 -2.93 1.69 3.31
CA ARG A 97 -3.88 1.39 4.40
C ARG A 97 -3.42 0.25 5.28
N ASP A 98 -2.97 -0.86 4.67
CA ASP A 98 -2.64 -2.11 5.35
C ASP A 98 -1.25 -2.61 4.94
N ILE A 99 -0.47 -3.10 5.93
CA ILE A 99 0.93 -3.53 5.73
C ILE A 99 1.03 -4.67 4.72
N VAL A 100 0.14 -5.66 4.85
CA VAL A 100 0.21 -6.93 4.09
C VAL A 100 -0.82 -6.96 2.97
N MET A 101 -2.05 -6.50 3.26
CA MET A 101 -3.16 -6.68 2.33
C MET A 101 -3.08 -5.75 1.13
N ASP A 102 -2.59 -4.51 1.27
CA ASP A 102 -2.49 -3.59 0.12
C ASP A 102 -1.66 -4.18 -1.04
N PRO A 103 -0.39 -4.58 -0.82
CA PRO A 103 0.40 -5.18 -1.90
C PRO A 103 -0.12 -6.55 -2.33
N SER A 104 -0.67 -7.35 -1.40
CA SER A 104 -1.19 -8.67 -1.72
C SER A 104 -2.43 -8.61 -2.60
N LEU A 105 -3.35 -7.68 -2.32
CA LEU A 105 -4.56 -7.49 -3.13
C LEU A 105 -4.29 -6.78 -4.44
N LEU A 106 -3.26 -5.93 -4.51
CA LEU A 106 -2.76 -5.43 -5.79
C LEU A 106 -2.24 -6.58 -6.65
N ALA A 107 -1.41 -7.46 -6.09
CA ALA A 107 -0.91 -8.63 -6.81
C ALA A 107 -2.07 -9.52 -7.29
N LEU A 108 -3.07 -9.78 -6.42
CA LEU A 108 -4.28 -10.54 -6.79
C LEU A 108 -5.07 -9.86 -7.91
N SER A 109 -5.25 -8.54 -7.84
CA SER A 109 -5.95 -7.76 -8.86
C SER A 109 -5.23 -7.84 -10.21
N LEU A 110 -3.90 -7.65 -10.23
CA LEU A 110 -3.10 -7.80 -11.43
C LEU A 110 -3.12 -9.22 -11.99
N MET A 111 -3.04 -10.27 -11.15
CA MET A 111 -3.16 -11.68 -11.59
C MET A 111 -4.50 -11.96 -12.27
N ARG A 112 -5.60 -11.39 -11.76
CA ARG A 112 -6.93 -11.55 -12.34
C ARG A 112 -7.08 -10.82 -13.67
N THR A 113 -6.49 -9.63 -13.80
CA THR A 113 -6.65 -8.75 -14.96
C THR A 113 -5.66 -9.06 -16.07
N THR A 114 -4.38 -9.29 -15.73
CA THR A 114 -3.29 -9.40 -16.70
C THR A 114 -2.59 -10.76 -16.72
N GLY A 115 -2.90 -11.64 -15.76
CA GLY A 115 -2.21 -12.93 -15.58
C GLY A 115 -0.81 -12.83 -14.96
N THR A 116 -0.33 -11.63 -14.67
CA THR A 116 1.00 -11.38 -14.06
C THR A 116 0.89 -10.56 -12.78
N THR A 117 2.02 -10.24 -12.15
CA THR A 117 2.11 -9.40 -10.96
C THR A 117 3.22 -8.38 -11.08
N CYS A 118 3.35 -7.48 -10.08
CA CYS A 118 4.46 -6.55 -9.96
C CYS A 118 5.42 -6.95 -8.83
N GLU A 119 6.60 -6.36 -8.81
CA GLU A 119 7.50 -6.41 -7.67
C GLU A 119 7.07 -5.38 -6.61
N ILE A 120 7.26 -5.69 -5.33
CA ILE A 120 6.65 -4.95 -4.22
C ILE A 120 7.73 -4.44 -3.28
N ALA A 121 7.75 -3.12 -3.01
CA ALA A 121 8.62 -2.52 -2.02
C ALA A 121 8.17 -2.87 -0.59
N ILE A 122 9.06 -3.44 0.23
CA ILE A 122 8.80 -3.76 1.63
C ILE A 122 9.92 -3.25 2.54
N GLY A 123 9.57 -2.61 3.67
CA GLY A 123 10.55 -2.17 4.65
C GLY A 123 11.18 -3.34 5.43
N ASP A 124 12.49 -3.32 5.63
CA ASP A 124 13.22 -4.34 6.37
C ASP A 124 12.86 -4.43 7.86
N ASN A 125 12.29 -3.36 8.43
CA ASN A 125 11.75 -3.35 9.78
C ASN A 125 10.61 -4.36 10.00
N LEU A 126 9.97 -4.82 8.92
CA LEU A 126 8.91 -5.84 8.95
C LEU A 126 9.46 -7.27 8.89
N LEU A 127 10.74 -7.45 8.60
CA LEU A 127 11.39 -8.73 8.40
C LEU A 127 11.99 -9.27 9.72
N ALA A 128 11.12 -9.50 10.70
CA ALA A 128 11.53 -9.87 12.06
C ALA A 128 12.13 -11.28 12.18
N ALA A 129 11.89 -12.18 11.20
CA ALA A 129 12.42 -13.54 11.15
C ALA A 129 12.85 -13.89 9.73
N GLU A 130 13.77 -14.87 9.60
CA GLU A 130 14.30 -15.26 8.29
C GLU A 130 13.23 -15.87 7.38
N TRP A 131 12.31 -16.64 7.91
CA TRP A 131 11.19 -17.19 7.13
C TRP A 131 10.29 -16.08 6.55
N ILE A 132 10.12 -14.94 7.26
CA ILE A 132 9.37 -13.78 6.73
C ILE A 132 10.12 -13.19 5.55
N ARG A 133 11.45 -13.02 5.68
CA ARG A 133 12.31 -12.52 4.59
C ARG A 133 12.20 -13.43 3.36
N THR A 134 12.29 -14.73 3.55
CA THR A 134 12.16 -15.72 2.47
C THR A 134 10.78 -15.68 1.83
N LEU A 135 9.72 -15.66 2.63
CA LEU A 135 8.34 -15.59 2.14
C LEU A 135 8.07 -14.34 1.28
N VAL A 136 8.49 -13.15 1.75
CA VAL A 136 8.23 -11.92 1.00
C VAL A 136 9.07 -11.87 -0.28
N ARG A 137 10.31 -12.34 -0.29
CA ARG A 137 11.14 -12.40 -1.49
C ARG A 137 10.60 -13.41 -2.51
N LEU A 138 10.03 -14.53 -2.08
CA LEU A 138 9.27 -15.46 -2.94
C LEU A 138 8.00 -14.81 -3.51
N ASN A 139 7.43 -13.83 -2.80
CA ASN A 139 6.29 -13.04 -3.27
C ASN A 139 6.71 -11.77 -4.04
N ARG A 140 7.89 -11.80 -4.67
CA ARG A 140 8.43 -10.73 -5.52
C ARG A 140 8.65 -9.40 -4.77
N CYS A 141 8.86 -9.45 -3.44
CA CYS A 141 9.18 -8.24 -2.71
C CYS A 141 10.68 -7.91 -2.80
N PHE A 142 10.97 -6.62 -3.04
CA PHE A 142 12.31 -6.05 -2.86
C PHE A 142 12.38 -5.20 -1.58
N ILE A 143 13.54 -5.22 -0.94
CA ILE A 143 13.70 -4.72 0.43
C ILE A 143 14.13 -3.26 0.43
N VAL A 144 13.40 -2.43 1.19
CA VAL A 144 13.72 -1.03 1.48
C VAL A 144 14.36 -0.96 2.86
N LYS A 145 15.64 -0.62 2.91
CA LYS A 145 16.38 -0.50 4.17
C LYS A 145 15.96 0.74 4.95
N ARG A 146 15.80 0.59 6.27
CA ARG A 146 15.33 1.62 7.17
C ARG A 146 16.26 1.84 8.37
N GLY A 147 16.05 2.94 9.10
CA GLY A 147 16.80 3.20 10.34
C GLY A 147 18.31 3.39 10.15
N LEU A 148 18.73 3.82 8.96
CA LEU A 148 20.13 3.97 8.59
C LEU A 148 20.69 5.33 9.04
N THR A 149 22.02 5.39 9.15
CA THR A 149 22.72 6.69 9.28
C THR A 149 22.49 7.54 8.04
N PRO A 150 22.60 8.89 8.08
CA PRO A 150 22.43 9.73 6.90
C PRO A 150 23.32 9.34 5.71
N ARG A 151 24.55 8.89 5.96
CA ARG A 151 25.48 8.42 4.93
C ARG A 151 25.02 7.13 4.28
N ASP A 152 24.56 6.17 5.08
CA ASP A 152 24.11 4.87 4.59
C ASP A 152 22.73 5.00 3.93
N MET A 153 21.89 5.94 4.38
CA MET A 153 20.62 6.29 3.75
C MET A 153 20.80 6.76 2.32
N ALA A 154 21.79 7.64 2.04
CA ALA A 154 22.07 8.10 0.68
C ALA A 154 22.46 6.94 -0.25
N LYS A 155 23.30 6.01 0.24
CA LYS A 155 23.69 4.80 -0.51
C LYS A 155 22.49 3.90 -0.76
N SER A 156 21.65 3.67 0.27
CA SER A 156 20.47 2.85 0.17
C SER A 156 19.45 3.43 -0.80
N PHE A 157 19.25 4.76 -0.81
CA PHE A 157 18.39 5.43 -1.76
C PHE A 157 18.89 5.30 -3.20
N MET A 158 20.21 5.43 -3.41
CA MET A 158 20.79 5.19 -4.72
C MET A 158 20.61 3.74 -5.18
N GLN A 159 20.83 2.76 -4.28
CA GLN A 159 20.61 1.35 -4.58
C GLN A 159 19.15 1.07 -4.91
N LEU A 160 18.21 1.60 -4.13
CA LEU A 160 16.77 1.45 -4.33
C LEU A 160 16.32 2.09 -5.65
N SER A 161 16.75 3.33 -5.93
CA SER A 161 16.49 4.00 -7.20
C SER A 161 16.99 3.20 -8.39
N SER A 162 18.23 2.69 -8.29
CA SER A 162 18.85 1.85 -9.32
C SER A 162 18.10 0.54 -9.51
N TYR A 163 17.62 -0.08 -8.43
CA TYR A 163 16.85 -1.31 -8.50
C TYR A 163 15.49 -1.12 -9.18
N ILE A 164 14.73 -0.08 -8.78
CA ILE A 164 13.44 0.23 -9.40
C ILE A 164 13.60 0.50 -10.89
N ARG A 165 14.61 1.30 -11.27
CA ARG A 165 14.91 1.56 -12.67
C ARG A 165 15.27 0.28 -13.42
N TYR A 166 16.16 -0.54 -12.88
CA TYR A 166 16.52 -1.85 -13.43
C TYR A 166 15.29 -2.74 -13.64
N ALA A 167 14.40 -2.82 -12.65
CA ALA A 167 13.17 -3.61 -12.75
C ALA A 167 12.28 -3.15 -13.91
N ILE A 168 12.09 -1.84 -14.06
CA ILE A 168 11.23 -1.26 -15.10
C ILE A 168 11.89 -1.29 -16.48
N THR A 169 13.14 -0.79 -16.61
CA THR A 169 13.75 -0.51 -17.92
C THR A 169 14.56 -1.66 -18.51
N GLU A 170 15.06 -2.57 -17.67
CA GLU A 170 15.93 -3.67 -18.10
C GLU A 170 15.30 -5.04 -17.89
N LYS A 171 14.75 -5.30 -16.68
CA LYS A 171 14.07 -6.55 -16.36
C LYS A 171 12.67 -6.66 -16.99
N GLY A 172 12.07 -5.53 -17.36
CA GLY A 172 10.75 -5.48 -17.99
C GLY A 172 9.61 -5.86 -17.02
N VAL A 173 9.73 -5.52 -15.74
CA VAL A 173 8.79 -5.89 -14.69
C VAL A 173 8.25 -4.65 -13.98
N SER A 174 6.93 -4.56 -13.84
CA SER A 174 6.29 -3.51 -13.05
C SER A 174 6.66 -3.60 -11.57
N ALA A 175 6.66 -2.47 -10.88
CA ALA A 175 6.92 -2.38 -9.45
C ALA A 175 5.83 -1.57 -8.74
N TRP A 176 5.66 -1.81 -7.43
CA TRP A 176 4.78 -1.03 -6.57
C TRP A 176 5.54 -0.50 -5.36
N ILE A 177 5.23 0.74 -5.01
CA ILE A 177 5.70 1.38 -3.79
C ILE A 177 4.62 2.31 -3.23
N ALA A 178 4.52 2.42 -1.90
CA ALA A 178 3.63 3.39 -1.26
C ALA A 178 4.12 4.83 -1.51
N GLN A 179 3.19 5.80 -1.61
CA GLN A 179 3.49 7.22 -1.87
C GLN A 179 4.26 7.93 -0.74
N ARG A 180 4.43 7.26 0.39
CA ARG A 180 5.15 7.78 1.57
C ARG A 180 5.74 6.65 2.39
N GLU A 181 6.66 7.03 3.27
CA GLU A 181 7.15 6.12 4.30
C GLU A 181 6.07 5.81 5.33
N GLY A 182 5.70 4.52 5.44
CA GLY A 182 4.66 4.04 6.31
C GLY A 182 3.24 4.46 5.89
N ARG A 183 2.25 3.96 6.63
CA ARG A 183 0.83 4.25 6.40
C ARG A 183 0.46 5.64 6.90
N ALA A 184 -0.40 6.37 6.16
CA ALA A 184 -1.08 7.56 6.68
C ALA A 184 -2.18 7.09 7.66
N LYS A 185 -1.89 7.13 8.97
CA LYS A 185 -2.77 6.57 10.00
C LYS A 185 -4.09 7.33 10.15
N ASP A 186 -4.07 8.60 9.84
CA ASP A 186 -5.24 9.48 9.75
C ASP A 186 -5.91 9.45 8.37
N SER A 187 -5.40 8.64 7.46
CA SER A 187 -5.83 8.59 6.06
C SER A 187 -5.75 9.93 5.30
N ASN A 188 -5.01 10.91 5.81
CA ASN A 188 -4.66 12.11 5.07
C ASN A 188 -3.46 11.83 4.17
N ASP A 189 -3.74 11.24 3.03
CA ASP A 189 -2.73 10.73 2.12
C ASP A 189 -2.02 11.87 1.39
N ARG A 190 -0.69 11.92 1.50
CA ARG A 190 0.17 12.89 0.83
C ARG A 190 1.44 12.22 0.34
N THR A 191 1.81 12.51 -0.90
CA THR A 191 3.04 12.00 -1.50
C THR A 191 4.26 12.72 -0.91
N GLN A 192 5.28 11.95 -0.51
CA GLN A 192 6.53 12.52 0.00
C GLN A 192 7.47 12.92 -1.13
N GLU A 193 7.89 14.20 -1.15
CA GLU A 193 8.85 14.69 -2.13
C GLU A 193 10.18 13.93 -2.14
N SER A 194 10.64 13.45 -0.96
CA SER A 194 11.87 12.67 -0.85
C SER A 194 11.80 11.36 -1.65
N LEU A 195 10.61 10.76 -1.76
CA LEU A 195 10.38 9.57 -2.56
C LEU A 195 10.50 9.89 -4.06
N ILE A 196 9.86 10.97 -4.51
CA ILE A 196 9.94 11.42 -5.91
C ILE A 196 11.38 11.76 -6.30
N LYS A 197 12.09 12.46 -5.41
CA LYS A 197 13.52 12.77 -5.60
C LYS A 197 14.37 11.49 -5.67
N MET A 198 14.06 10.49 -4.84
CA MET A 198 14.75 9.20 -4.85
C MET A 198 14.56 8.47 -6.19
N PHE A 199 13.37 8.46 -6.79
CA PHE A 199 13.14 7.80 -8.08
C PHE A 199 14.04 8.34 -9.21
N ALA A 200 14.38 9.61 -9.17
CA ALA A 200 15.22 10.25 -10.20
C ALA A 200 16.74 10.10 -9.97
N LEU A 201 17.20 9.54 -8.82
CA LEU A 201 18.62 9.55 -8.44
C LEU A 201 19.51 8.75 -9.40
N SER A 202 19.08 7.58 -9.85
CA SER A 202 19.91 6.66 -10.64
C SER A 202 19.88 6.92 -12.14
N GLY A 203 19.05 7.83 -12.61
CA GLY A 203 18.96 8.16 -14.02
C GLY A 203 20.13 8.99 -14.52
N LYS A 204 20.34 8.97 -15.84
CA LYS A 204 21.40 9.71 -16.53
C LYS A 204 20.91 11.03 -17.12
N ASP A 205 19.60 11.19 -17.23
CA ASP A 205 18.92 12.33 -17.85
C ASP A 205 18.57 13.40 -16.80
N ASP A 206 17.81 14.40 -17.21
CA ASP A 206 17.26 15.38 -16.28
C ASP A 206 16.21 14.76 -15.35
N PHE A 207 15.78 15.53 -14.36
CA PHE A 207 14.88 15.06 -13.31
C PHE A 207 13.54 14.50 -13.86
N ILE A 208 12.93 15.18 -14.81
CA ILE A 208 11.64 14.80 -15.38
C ILE A 208 11.79 13.58 -16.30
N GLU A 209 12.78 13.53 -17.19
CA GLU A 209 13.01 12.39 -18.06
C GLU A 209 13.36 11.13 -17.25
N ASN A 210 14.09 11.27 -16.15
CA ASN A 210 14.34 10.17 -15.22
C ASN A 210 13.06 9.62 -14.59
N LEU A 211 12.07 10.45 -14.30
CA LEU A 211 10.75 10.01 -13.80
C LEU A 211 9.91 9.38 -14.92
N LYS A 212 9.89 9.98 -16.11
CA LYS A 212 9.13 9.46 -17.28
C LYS A 212 9.55 8.04 -17.65
N SER A 213 10.85 7.72 -17.57
CA SER A 213 11.35 6.38 -17.87
C SER A 213 10.83 5.28 -16.93
N LEU A 214 10.20 5.65 -15.80
CA LEU A 214 9.60 4.71 -14.85
C LEU A 214 8.11 4.46 -15.13
N ASN A 215 7.48 5.16 -16.07
CA ASN A 215 6.05 5.05 -16.35
C ASN A 215 5.20 5.14 -15.07
N LEU A 216 5.37 6.21 -14.29
CA LEU A 216 4.67 6.41 -13.02
C LEU A 216 3.16 6.39 -13.21
N ALA A 217 2.46 5.47 -12.54
CA ALA A 217 1.00 5.38 -12.54
C ALA A 217 0.47 5.36 -11.11
N PRO A 218 -0.25 6.42 -10.69
CA PRO A 218 -0.92 6.43 -9.40
C PRO A 218 -2.01 5.37 -9.34
N LEU A 219 -2.18 4.80 -8.15
CA LEU A 219 -3.19 3.79 -7.83
C LEU A 219 -3.90 4.19 -6.54
N SER A 220 -5.21 4.20 -6.54
CA SER A 220 -6.01 4.45 -5.35
C SER A 220 -6.45 3.15 -4.70
N ILE A 221 -6.27 3.05 -3.37
CA ILE A 221 -6.72 1.93 -2.55
C ILE A 221 -7.75 2.43 -1.56
N SER A 222 -8.97 1.89 -1.62
CA SER A 222 -10.07 2.26 -0.74
C SER A 222 -10.60 1.04 0.00
N TYR A 223 -10.62 1.11 1.32
CA TYR A 223 -11.29 0.16 2.20
C TYR A 223 -12.52 0.81 2.82
N GLU A 224 -13.65 0.08 2.83
CA GLU A 224 -14.84 0.54 3.57
C GLU A 224 -14.56 0.60 5.07
N PHE A 225 -13.93 -0.46 5.60
CA PHE A 225 -13.51 -0.56 6.98
C PHE A 225 -12.03 -0.90 7.07
N ASP A 226 -11.30 -0.16 7.89
CA ASP A 226 -9.90 -0.43 8.20
C ASP A 226 -9.81 -1.24 9.50
N PRO A 227 -9.51 -2.54 9.46
CA PRO A 227 -9.50 -3.35 10.68
C PRO A 227 -8.46 -2.91 11.71
N CYS A 228 -7.46 -2.12 11.31
CA CYS A 228 -6.42 -1.58 12.17
C CYS A 228 -6.73 -0.17 12.70
N ASP A 229 -7.91 0.40 12.46
CA ASP A 229 -8.26 1.78 12.81
C ASP A 229 -8.12 2.05 14.32
N TYR A 230 -8.61 1.15 15.18
CA TYR A 230 -8.50 1.26 16.63
C TYR A 230 -7.02 1.22 17.10
N LEU A 231 -6.14 0.45 16.44
CA LEU A 231 -4.71 0.43 16.75
C LEU A 231 -4.04 1.75 16.33
N LYS A 232 -4.48 2.33 15.19
CA LYS A 232 -4.00 3.62 14.71
C LYS A 232 -4.44 4.75 15.64
N ALA A 233 -5.70 4.75 16.08
CA ALA A 233 -6.23 5.73 17.04
C ALA A 233 -5.51 5.64 18.39
N ALA A 234 -5.30 4.42 18.90
CA ALA A 234 -4.52 4.19 20.12
C ALA A 234 -3.10 4.75 20.02
N GLU A 235 -2.41 4.54 18.89
CA GLU A 235 -1.07 5.06 18.69
C GLU A 235 -1.03 6.60 18.65
N PHE A 236 -2.06 7.27 18.13
CA PHE A 236 -2.14 8.73 18.18
C PHE A 236 -2.20 9.24 19.63
N GLN A 237 -3.03 8.62 20.47
CA GLN A 237 -3.09 9.02 21.88
C GLN A 237 -1.78 8.71 22.61
N LEU A 238 -1.22 7.52 22.46
CA LEU A 238 0.05 7.15 23.09
C LEU A 238 1.18 8.11 22.73
N LYS A 239 1.24 8.58 21.49
CA LYS A 239 2.21 9.60 21.04
C LYS A 239 1.90 11.00 21.58
N ARG A 240 0.62 11.37 21.69
CA ARG A 240 0.21 12.63 22.31
C ARG A 240 0.63 12.70 23.79
N ASP A 241 0.41 11.60 24.50
CA ASP A 241 0.61 11.53 25.95
C ASP A 241 2.08 11.28 26.32
N ASN A 242 2.88 10.70 25.43
CA ASN A 242 4.30 10.44 25.61
C ASN A 242 5.09 10.71 24.31
N ALA A 243 5.84 11.81 24.27
CA ALA A 243 6.66 12.20 23.12
C ALA A 243 7.75 11.15 22.76
N ASP A 244 8.20 10.36 23.74
CA ASP A 244 9.21 9.30 23.55
C ASP A 244 8.61 7.96 23.14
N TYR A 245 7.28 7.87 22.99
CA TYR A 245 6.62 6.64 22.61
C TYR A 245 7.13 6.12 21.27
N LYS A 246 7.58 4.87 21.27
CA LYS A 246 8.01 4.14 20.06
C LYS A 246 7.24 2.84 19.98
N LYS A 247 6.78 2.52 18.79
CA LYS A 247 6.22 1.20 18.50
C LYS A 247 7.22 0.09 18.78
N SER A 248 6.73 -0.98 19.34
CA SER A 248 7.47 -2.25 19.45
C SER A 248 7.33 -3.08 18.15
N LYS A 249 8.19 -4.08 18.00
CA LYS A 249 8.02 -5.07 16.91
C LYS A 249 6.71 -5.84 17.03
N ASN A 250 6.22 -6.06 18.25
CA ASN A 250 4.95 -6.75 18.48
C ASN A 250 3.75 -5.94 17.99
N ASP A 251 3.81 -4.60 18.03
CA ASP A 251 2.73 -3.75 17.51
C ASP A 251 2.60 -3.85 15.98
N ASP A 252 3.72 -4.03 15.26
CA ASP A 252 3.68 -4.26 13.82
C ASP A 252 3.15 -5.67 13.49
N LEU A 253 3.53 -6.71 14.26
CA LEU A 253 2.98 -8.05 14.12
C LEU A 253 1.47 -8.08 14.40
N LEU A 254 1.01 -7.42 15.46
CA LEU A 254 -0.41 -7.28 15.78
C LEU A 254 -1.15 -6.54 14.66
N SER A 255 -0.57 -5.48 14.11
CA SER A 255 -1.16 -4.76 12.97
C SER A 255 -1.26 -5.63 11.72
N MET A 256 -0.23 -6.44 11.41
CA MET A 256 -0.27 -7.38 10.29
C MET A 256 -1.35 -8.44 10.48
N GLN A 257 -1.40 -9.10 11.66
CA GLN A 257 -2.42 -10.09 11.96
C GLN A 257 -3.83 -9.52 11.88
N THR A 258 -4.06 -8.35 12.51
CA THR A 258 -5.35 -7.65 12.49
C THR A 258 -5.76 -7.27 11.07
N GLY A 259 -4.81 -6.77 10.28
CA GLY A 259 -5.05 -6.43 8.88
C GLY A 259 -5.41 -7.63 8.02
N ILE A 260 -4.74 -8.77 8.19
CA ILE A 260 -5.01 -10.01 7.44
C ILE A 260 -6.41 -10.55 7.78
N THR A 261 -6.72 -10.71 9.07
CA THR A 261 -7.92 -11.45 9.52
C THR A 261 -9.15 -10.58 9.73
N GLY A 262 -8.98 -9.26 9.95
CA GLY A 262 -10.06 -8.36 10.29
C GLY A 262 -11.00 -8.06 9.11
N TYR A 263 -12.27 -7.78 9.43
CA TYR A 263 -13.29 -7.46 8.44
C TYR A 263 -13.05 -6.10 7.78
N LYS A 264 -13.14 -6.05 6.44
CA LYS A 264 -12.78 -4.89 5.60
C LYS A 264 -13.96 -4.27 4.85
N GLY A 265 -15.12 -4.94 4.88
CA GLY A 265 -16.25 -4.52 4.04
C GLY A 265 -15.91 -4.62 2.56
N ARG A 266 -16.25 -3.60 1.81
CA ARG A 266 -15.93 -3.46 0.38
C ARG A 266 -14.53 -2.89 0.22
N ILE A 267 -13.76 -3.47 -0.72
CA ILE A 267 -12.40 -3.03 -1.08
C ILE A 267 -12.40 -2.65 -2.55
N HIS A 268 -11.75 -1.53 -2.89
CA HIS A 268 -11.65 -1.07 -4.27
C HIS A 268 -10.23 -0.63 -4.61
N TYR A 269 -9.73 -1.08 -5.78
CA TYR A 269 -8.49 -0.66 -6.40
C TYR A 269 -8.81 0.11 -7.69
N ALA A 270 -8.41 1.38 -7.76
CA ALA A 270 -8.60 2.20 -8.96
C ALA A 270 -7.26 2.51 -9.61
N PHE A 271 -7.00 1.92 -10.75
CA PHE A 271 -5.84 2.26 -11.58
C PHE A 271 -6.09 3.58 -12.29
N THR A 272 -5.09 4.46 -12.30
CA THR A 272 -5.19 5.77 -12.96
C THR A 272 -4.19 5.86 -14.12
N PRO A 273 -4.37 6.80 -15.07
CA PRO A 273 -3.44 6.96 -16.17
C PRO A 273 -2.02 7.22 -15.70
N CYS A 274 -1.04 6.72 -16.45
CA CYS A 274 0.36 7.10 -16.31
C CYS A 274 0.51 8.64 -16.41
N ILE A 275 1.33 9.24 -15.54
CA ILE A 275 1.47 10.70 -15.44
C ILE A 275 2.49 11.31 -16.42
N ASN A 276 3.02 10.56 -17.39
CA ASN A 276 4.08 11.05 -18.29
C ASN A 276 3.70 12.34 -19.03
N SER A 277 2.45 12.47 -19.50
CA SER A 277 1.98 13.73 -20.12
C SER A 277 1.95 14.91 -19.12
N LYS A 278 1.65 14.64 -17.86
CA LYS A 278 1.71 15.65 -16.80
C LYS A 278 3.14 16.02 -16.42
N LEU A 279 4.07 15.10 -16.54
CA LEU A 279 5.49 15.38 -16.37
C LEU A 279 6.02 16.32 -17.45
N ASP A 280 5.54 16.21 -18.71
CA ASP A 280 5.87 17.15 -19.78
C ASP A 280 5.35 18.57 -19.49
N GLU A 281 4.11 18.69 -18.98
CA GLU A 281 3.54 19.96 -18.55
C GLU A 281 4.36 20.59 -17.40
N ILE A 282 4.80 19.78 -16.43
CA ILE A 282 5.63 20.23 -15.30
C ILE A 282 7.00 20.70 -15.78
N ALA A 283 7.63 20.00 -16.73
CA ALA A 283 8.91 20.42 -17.30
C ALA A 283 8.85 21.80 -17.94
N GLN A 284 7.73 22.12 -18.57
CA GLN A 284 7.52 23.43 -19.23
C GLN A 284 7.24 24.57 -18.24
N ASN A 285 6.56 24.27 -17.11
CA ASN A 285 6.05 25.27 -16.19
C ASN A 285 6.90 25.47 -14.92
N CYS A 286 7.77 24.53 -14.58
CA CYS A 286 8.60 24.56 -13.38
C CYS A 286 10.08 24.63 -13.73
N THR A 287 10.78 25.64 -13.19
CA THR A 287 12.17 25.94 -13.58
C THR A 287 13.22 25.19 -12.78
N ASN A 288 12.88 24.67 -11.62
CA ASN A 288 13.83 23.99 -10.74
C ASN A 288 13.29 22.67 -10.17
N LYS A 289 14.21 21.77 -9.78
CA LYS A 289 13.89 20.44 -9.28
C LYS A 289 12.99 20.42 -8.04
N LYS A 290 13.02 21.44 -7.20
CA LYS A 290 12.17 21.53 -6.00
C LYS A 290 10.71 21.77 -6.38
N GLU A 291 10.47 22.74 -7.26
CA GLU A 291 9.14 23.02 -7.80
C GLU A 291 8.60 21.83 -8.59
N GLN A 292 9.44 21.20 -9.44
CA GLN A 292 9.07 20.01 -10.19
C GLN A 292 8.66 18.87 -9.25
N ALA A 293 9.44 18.57 -8.20
CA ALA A 293 9.10 17.52 -7.25
C ALA A 293 7.78 17.77 -6.52
N ALA A 294 7.53 19.01 -6.08
CA ALA A 294 6.28 19.40 -5.44
C ALA A 294 5.08 19.28 -6.41
N ALA A 295 5.26 19.70 -7.66
CA ALA A 295 4.23 19.58 -8.70
C ALA A 295 3.91 18.11 -9.02
N VAL A 296 4.91 17.23 -9.12
CA VAL A 296 4.73 15.78 -9.30
C VAL A 296 3.94 15.18 -8.13
N CYS A 297 4.28 15.52 -6.87
CA CYS A 297 3.51 15.10 -5.71
C CYS A 297 2.05 15.54 -5.80
N ALA A 298 1.79 16.78 -6.19
CA ALA A 298 0.43 17.31 -6.33
C ALA A 298 -0.37 16.56 -7.42
N VAL A 299 0.24 16.20 -8.53
CA VAL A 299 -0.39 15.40 -9.60
C VAL A 299 -0.73 14.00 -9.09
N ILE A 300 0.18 13.32 -8.41
CA ILE A 300 -0.05 11.99 -7.84
C ILE A 300 -1.18 12.04 -6.80
N ASP A 301 -1.13 12.99 -5.87
CA ASP A 301 -2.17 13.16 -4.85
C ASP A 301 -3.53 13.43 -5.49
N ALA A 302 -3.60 14.30 -6.50
CA ALA A 302 -4.85 14.62 -7.18
C ALA A 302 -5.45 13.39 -7.88
N GLN A 303 -4.65 12.56 -8.54
CA GLN A 303 -5.13 11.33 -9.18
C GLN A 303 -5.61 10.32 -8.14
N ILE A 304 -4.83 10.05 -7.08
CA ILE A 304 -5.23 9.13 -6.00
C ILE A 304 -6.53 9.61 -5.35
N HIS A 305 -6.63 10.87 -4.97
CA HIS A 305 -7.79 11.42 -4.27
C HIS A 305 -9.05 11.43 -5.15
N SER A 306 -8.90 11.73 -6.44
CA SER A 306 -10.03 11.71 -7.38
C SER A 306 -10.55 10.30 -7.66
N ALA A 307 -9.70 9.29 -7.50
CA ALA A 307 -10.01 7.90 -7.75
C ALA A 307 -10.47 7.12 -6.50
N TYR A 308 -10.63 7.78 -5.34
CA TYR A 308 -11.18 7.12 -4.16
C TYR A 308 -12.59 6.61 -4.40
N GLN A 309 -12.82 5.34 -4.07
CA GLN A 309 -14.16 4.83 -3.84
C GLN A 309 -14.58 5.25 -2.43
N LEU A 310 -15.58 6.13 -2.35
CA LEU A 310 -16.11 6.64 -1.09
C LEU A 310 -17.32 5.82 -0.65
N TYR A 311 -17.35 5.42 0.61
CA TYR A 311 -18.40 4.64 1.25
C TYR A 311 -19.19 5.50 2.23
N ALA A 312 -20.32 5.01 2.72
CA ALA A 312 -21.17 5.69 3.67
C ALA A 312 -20.44 6.16 4.93
N ILE A 313 -19.50 5.34 5.43
CA ILE A 313 -18.69 5.68 6.60
C ILE A 313 -17.85 6.95 6.40
N ASN A 314 -17.35 7.21 5.17
CA ASN A 314 -16.54 8.39 4.89
C ASN A 314 -17.37 9.69 5.01
N ARG A 315 -18.57 9.72 4.42
CA ARG A 315 -19.48 10.86 4.47
C ARG A 315 -20.08 11.02 5.87
N TRP A 316 -20.48 9.94 6.50
CA TRP A 316 -20.98 9.96 7.87
C TRP A 316 -19.94 10.50 8.86
N ALA A 317 -18.69 10.03 8.79
CA ALA A 317 -17.61 10.52 9.65
C ALA A 317 -17.31 12.01 9.41
N TYR A 318 -17.34 12.47 8.16
CA TYR A 318 -17.21 13.88 7.81
C TYR A 318 -18.31 14.74 8.48
N GLU A 319 -19.58 14.30 8.40
CA GLU A 319 -20.69 15.00 9.03
C GLU A 319 -20.53 15.07 10.55
N GLN A 320 -20.12 13.96 11.19
CA GLN A 320 -19.88 13.93 12.64
C GLN A 320 -18.78 14.89 13.08
N LEU A 321 -17.75 15.10 12.26
CA LEU A 321 -16.65 16.02 12.55
C LEU A 321 -17.01 17.47 12.30
N THR A 322 -17.76 17.76 11.24
CA THR A 322 -17.95 19.13 10.74
C THR A 322 -19.34 19.73 11.06
N GLY A 323 -20.33 18.87 11.34
CA GLY A 323 -21.73 19.27 11.45
C GLY A 323 -22.42 19.54 10.09
N ASP A 324 -21.69 19.37 8.98
CA ASP A 324 -22.21 19.60 7.64
C ASP A 324 -23.01 18.39 7.15
N THR A 325 -24.34 18.53 7.03
CA THR A 325 -25.28 17.44 6.70
C THR A 325 -25.68 17.42 5.22
N GLN A 326 -25.03 18.20 4.35
CA GLN A 326 -25.41 18.27 2.93
C GLN A 326 -25.33 16.93 2.20
N TYR A 327 -24.57 15.97 2.73
CA TYR A 327 -24.40 14.63 2.16
C TYR A 327 -25.21 13.55 2.89
N ALA A 328 -26.03 13.93 3.88
CA ALA A 328 -26.75 12.97 4.74
C ALA A 328 -27.70 12.03 3.98
N THR A 329 -28.21 12.46 2.82
CA THR A 329 -29.15 11.72 1.99
C THR A 329 -28.49 10.92 0.85
N VAL A 330 -27.18 10.97 0.72
CA VAL A 330 -26.46 10.25 -0.35
C VAL A 330 -26.44 8.75 -0.10
N ASP A 331 -26.33 8.36 1.18
CA ASP A 331 -26.23 6.96 1.60
C ASP A 331 -27.53 6.49 2.25
N GLY A 332 -27.79 5.17 2.16
CA GLY A 332 -28.93 4.55 2.84
C GLY A 332 -28.82 4.63 4.36
N ALA A 333 -29.96 4.70 5.06
CA ALA A 333 -30.01 4.72 6.52
C ALA A 333 -29.30 3.51 7.15
N ASP A 334 -29.47 2.33 6.56
CA ASP A 334 -28.82 1.09 7.05
C ASP A 334 -27.30 1.13 6.92
N GLU A 335 -26.76 1.68 5.82
CA GLU A 335 -25.30 1.82 5.63
C GLU A 335 -24.72 2.80 6.64
N ARG A 336 -25.41 3.89 6.93
CA ARG A 336 -25.01 4.89 7.94
C ARG A 336 -25.05 4.30 9.36
N ALA A 337 -26.10 3.55 9.70
CA ALA A 337 -26.21 2.84 10.96
C ALA A 337 -25.10 1.78 11.13
N MET A 338 -24.75 1.08 10.05
CA MET A 338 -23.63 0.14 10.03
C MET A 338 -22.29 0.86 10.27
N ALA A 339 -22.07 2.01 9.66
CA ALA A 339 -20.86 2.82 9.86
C ALA A 339 -20.69 3.24 11.32
N GLU A 340 -21.76 3.77 11.94
CA GLU A 340 -21.76 4.14 13.35
C GLU A 340 -21.50 2.94 14.26
N LYS A 341 -22.23 1.85 14.05
CA LYS A 341 -22.09 0.62 14.83
C LYS A 341 -20.66 0.06 14.74
N TYR A 342 -20.09 0.08 13.54
CA TYR A 342 -18.72 -0.38 13.33
C TYR A 342 -17.71 0.46 14.12
N LEU A 343 -17.75 1.79 13.98
CA LEU A 343 -16.80 2.67 14.67
C LEU A 343 -16.95 2.64 16.20
N ARG A 344 -18.17 2.57 16.72
CA ARG A 344 -18.37 2.38 18.16
C ARG A 344 -17.77 1.05 18.64
N GLY A 345 -17.94 -0.02 17.85
CA GLY A 345 -17.28 -1.31 18.15
C GLY A 345 -15.75 -1.24 18.10
N GLN A 346 -15.16 -0.46 17.20
CA GLN A 346 -13.72 -0.26 17.15
C GLN A 346 -13.21 0.56 18.36
N LEU A 347 -13.94 1.59 18.76
CA LEU A 347 -13.61 2.38 19.93
C LEU A 347 -13.53 1.51 21.21
N THR A 348 -14.44 0.54 21.38
CA THR A 348 -14.43 -0.35 22.56
C THR A 348 -13.23 -1.29 22.62
N LYS A 349 -12.57 -1.57 21.49
CA LYS A 349 -11.35 -2.40 21.43
C LYS A 349 -10.10 -1.70 21.96
N ILE A 350 -10.13 -0.37 22.09
CA ILE A 350 -8.97 0.40 22.51
C ILE A 350 -8.79 0.26 24.05
N ASN A 351 -7.72 -0.45 24.42
CA ASN A 351 -7.35 -0.64 25.82
C ASN A 351 -5.92 -0.10 26.03
N ILE A 352 -5.83 1.17 26.45
CA ILE A 352 -4.58 1.88 26.72
C ILE A 352 -4.66 2.65 28.04
N PRO A 353 -3.52 2.96 28.68
CA PRO A 353 -3.49 3.81 29.87
C PRO A 353 -4.10 5.18 29.61
N ASN A 354 -4.74 5.77 30.62
CA ASN A 354 -5.34 7.11 30.56
C ASN A 354 -6.23 7.35 29.32
N ARG A 355 -7.02 6.33 28.97
CA ARG A 355 -7.87 6.33 27.77
C ARG A 355 -8.76 7.58 27.72
N ASP A 356 -8.53 8.40 26.71
CA ASP A 356 -9.30 9.61 26.40
C ASP A 356 -10.31 9.29 25.29
N GLU A 357 -11.54 8.98 25.67
CA GLU A 357 -12.56 8.48 24.74
C GLU A 357 -12.94 9.50 23.69
N GLU A 358 -13.03 10.78 24.05
CA GLU A 358 -13.36 11.86 23.13
C GLU A 358 -12.28 12.05 22.07
N TYR A 359 -11.02 12.07 22.47
CA TYR A 359 -9.89 12.15 21.55
C TYR A 359 -9.82 10.94 20.61
N LEU A 360 -9.98 9.74 21.15
CA LEU A 360 -9.94 8.50 20.35
C LEU A 360 -11.09 8.43 19.36
N TRP A 361 -12.30 8.85 19.76
CA TRP A 361 -13.46 8.95 18.88
C TRP A 361 -13.19 9.94 17.74
N HIS A 362 -12.67 11.13 18.08
CA HIS A 362 -12.28 12.12 17.08
C HIS A 362 -11.26 11.55 16.07
N LYS A 363 -10.24 10.81 16.54
CA LYS A 363 -9.23 10.19 15.67
C LYS A 363 -9.80 9.10 14.77
N LEU A 364 -10.76 8.32 15.23
CA LEU A 364 -11.48 7.36 14.41
C LEU A 364 -12.29 8.07 13.32
N LEU A 365 -13.05 9.12 13.67
CA LEU A 365 -13.80 9.89 12.69
C LEU A 365 -12.88 10.57 11.65
N GLU A 366 -11.79 11.19 12.09
CA GLU A 366 -10.81 11.85 11.23
C GLU A 366 -10.27 10.90 10.15
N MET A 367 -9.93 9.67 10.54
CA MET A 367 -9.41 8.63 9.64
C MET A 367 -10.37 8.31 8.50
N TYR A 368 -11.66 8.29 8.75
CA TYR A 368 -12.66 8.00 7.72
C TYR A 368 -13.14 9.25 6.97
N ALA A 369 -13.09 10.43 7.59
CA ALA A 369 -13.46 11.69 6.95
C ALA A 369 -12.40 12.18 5.94
N ASN A 370 -11.11 11.98 6.22
CA ASN A 370 -10.03 12.51 5.39
C ASN A 370 -10.08 12.06 3.93
N PRO A 371 -10.39 10.80 3.57
CA PRO A 371 -10.58 10.42 2.17
C PRO A 371 -11.67 11.23 1.47
N PHE A 372 -12.79 11.50 2.15
CA PHE A 372 -13.86 12.34 1.60
C PHE A 372 -13.40 13.78 1.41
N ILE A 373 -12.75 14.38 2.40
CA ILE A 373 -12.19 15.75 2.35
C ILE A 373 -11.21 15.88 1.18
N ASN A 374 -10.26 14.95 1.08
CA ASN A 374 -9.26 14.94 0.01
C ASN A 374 -9.90 14.81 -1.39
N ALA A 375 -10.93 13.97 -1.53
CA ALA A 375 -11.65 13.82 -2.80
C ALA A 375 -12.40 15.10 -3.19
N GLN A 376 -13.03 15.80 -2.23
CA GLN A 376 -13.69 17.08 -2.49
C GLN A 376 -12.70 18.16 -2.90
N ASP A 377 -11.54 18.22 -2.23
CA ASP A 377 -10.48 19.17 -2.57
C ASP A 377 -9.91 18.92 -3.98
N ALA A 378 -9.73 17.66 -4.36
CA ALA A 378 -9.27 17.30 -5.71
C ALA A 378 -10.29 17.74 -6.78
N LYS A 379 -11.59 17.52 -6.53
CA LYS A 379 -12.67 17.96 -7.44
C LYS A 379 -12.70 19.48 -7.60
N ARG A 380 -12.62 20.24 -6.50
CA ARG A 380 -12.58 21.73 -6.57
C ARG A 380 -11.41 22.22 -7.42
N LYS A 381 -10.20 21.75 -7.15
CA LYS A 381 -9.01 22.15 -7.92
C LYS A 381 -9.15 21.85 -9.42
N THR A 382 -9.80 20.74 -9.77
CA THR A 382 -10.04 20.38 -11.18
C THR A 382 -11.08 21.33 -11.83
N GLN A 383 -12.10 21.75 -11.10
CA GLN A 383 -13.09 22.70 -11.59
C GLN A 383 -12.50 24.10 -11.79
N ASP A 384 -11.74 24.59 -10.80
CA ASP A 384 -11.07 25.89 -10.86
C ASP A 384 -10.08 25.98 -12.03
N ALA A 385 -9.33 24.88 -12.29
CA ALA A 385 -8.44 24.80 -13.43
C ALA A 385 -9.17 24.86 -14.78
N LYS A 386 -10.37 24.28 -14.88
CA LYS A 386 -11.19 24.34 -16.12
C LYS A 386 -11.85 25.70 -16.33
N CYS A 387 -12.15 26.46 -15.26
CA CYS A 387 -12.73 27.80 -15.36
C CYS A 387 -11.69 28.87 -15.75
N ASN A 388 -10.40 28.59 -15.53
CA ASN A 388 -9.30 29.51 -15.79
C ASN A 388 -8.54 29.19 -17.10
N ALA A 389 -8.92 28.12 -17.82
CA ALA A 389 -8.39 27.72 -19.14
C ALA A 389 -9.32 28.13 -20.25
#